data_e366edab69e7e4e826ed41a0e0d33e92
#
_entry.id   e366edab69e7e4e826ed41a0e0d33e92
#
_cell.length_a   1.000
_cell.length_b   1.000
_cell.length_c   1.000
_cell.angle_alpha   90.00
_cell.angle_beta   90.00
_cell.angle_gamma   90.00
#
_symmetry.space_group_name_H-M   'P 1'
#
loop_
_entity.id
_entity.type
_entity.pdbx_description
1 polymer ?
#
loop_
_entity_poly.entity_id
_entity_poly.type
_entity_poly.pdbx_seq_one_letter_code
_entity_poly.pdbx_strand_id
1 'polypeptide(L)'
;HMVDGCLLLVDAYEGTMPQTRFVLKKALEAGVKPIVVINKIDRPGARPKEVLDEVLELFIELGASDEQLDFPVVYASALNGTSSYESDPAKQEETMDPIFDTIVKNIPAPVDNSDEPLQFQITMLDWDDYVGRIGVGRIYRGKVKVGDNITVMKRDGSTQNFRVTKLFGYFGLKRNEIQEAKAGDIIAISGINDIYVGETIASADKPEALPLLKIDPPTLQMDFVANDSPFAGREGDQVTPKKLEDRLIRQTRTDVSLKVE
;
A
#
# COMPACT_ATOMS: atom_id res chain seq x y z
N HIS A 1 6.04 -3.63 0.40
CA HIS A 1 7.36 -3.10 0.85
C HIS A 1 7.28 -2.01 1.92
N MET A 2 6.09 -1.45 2.23
CA MET A 2 5.93 -0.47 3.31
C MET A 2 5.47 -1.08 4.64
N VAL A 3 5.05 -2.34 4.65
CA VAL A 3 4.41 -3.00 5.79
C VAL A 3 5.08 -4.32 6.13
N ASP A 4 4.96 -4.73 7.39
CA ASP A 4 5.54 -5.96 7.93
C ASP A 4 4.49 -7.07 8.10
N GLY A 5 3.20 -6.72 8.03
CA GLY A 5 2.07 -7.65 8.11
C GLY A 5 0.87 -7.15 7.32
N CYS A 6 -0.10 -8.02 7.09
CA CYS A 6 -1.36 -7.64 6.45
C CYS A 6 -2.54 -8.35 7.11
N LEU A 7 -3.69 -7.69 7.11
CA LEU A 7 -4.98 -8.31 7.43
C LEU A 7 -5.61 -8.79 6.12
N LEU A 8 -5.73 -10.10 5.95
CA LEU A 8 -6.46 -10.71 4.85
C LEU A 8 -7.94 -10.79 5.23
N LEU A 9 -8.73 -9.83 4.73
CA LEU A 9 -10.17 -9.80 5.00
C LEU A 9 -10.90 -10.72 4.02
N VAL A 10 -11.68 -11.66 4.56
CA VAL A 10 -12.50 -12.59 3.78
C VAL A 10 -13.94 -12.52 4.27
N ASP A 11 -14.88 -12.45 3.34
CA ASP A 11 -16.31 -12.44 3.66
C ASP A 11 -16.78 -13.83 4.07
N ALA A 12 -17.42 -13.97 5.25
CA ALA A 12 -17.87 -15.24 5.80
C ALA A 12 -18.99 -15.92 4.96
N TYR A 13 -19.64 -15.20 4.06
CA TYR A 13 -20.65 -15.72 3.16
C TYR A 13 -20.08 -16.06 1.77
N GLU A 14 -19.30 -15.13 1.20
CA GLU A 14 -18.81 -15.27 -0.19
C GLU A 14 -17.56 -16.16 -0.28
N GLY A 15 -16.72 -16.18 0.78
CA GLY A 15 -15.48 -16.94 0.79
C GLY A 15 -14.36 -16.25 0.04
N THR A 16 -13.45 -17.05 -0.53
CA THR A 16 -12.28 -16.56 -1.27
C THR A 16 -12.68 -16.12 -2.69
N MET A 17 -12.35 -14.85 -3.01
CA MET A 17 -12.64 -14.23 -4.30
C MET A 17 -11.36 -14.07 -5.14
N PRO A 18 -11.45 -13.83 -6.46
CA PRO A 18 -10.26 -13.60 -7.29
C PRO A 18 -9.32 -12.51 -6.77
N GLN A 19 -9.90 -11.44 -6.21
CA GLN A 19 -9.11 -10.38 -5.57
C GLN A 19 -8.36 -10.87 -4.33
N THR A 20 -8.99 -11.73 -3.51
CA THR A 20 -8.35 -12.36 -2.35
C THR A 20 -7.13 -13.16 -2.78
N ARG A 21 -7.28 -13.96 -3.85
CA ARG A 21 -6.18 -14.74 -4.44
C ARG A 21 -5.02 -13.85 -4.90
N PHE A 22 -5.33 -12.77 -5.62
CA PHE A 22 -4.31 -11.86 -6.13
C PHE A 22 -3.55 -11.17 -4.99
N VAL A 23 -4.27 -10.62 -4.01
CA VAL A 23 -3.67 -9.91 -2.87
C VAL A 23 -2.83 -10.85 -2.02
N LEU A 24 -3.35 -12.05 -1.70
CA LEU A 24 -2.62 -13.05 -0.92
C LEU A 24 -1.34 -13.47 -1.63
N LYS A 25 -1.41 -13.76 -2.94
CA LYS A 25 -0.21 -14.09 -3.73
C LYS A 25 0.86 -13.00 -3.60
N LYS A 26 0.50 -11.74 -3.75
CA LYS A 26 1.45 -10.62 -3.62
C LYS A 26 1.99 -10.46 -2.20
N ALA A 27 1.19 -10.70 -1.18
CA ALA A 27 1.63 -10.68 0.21
C ALA A 27 2.65 -11.80 0.50
N LEU A 28 2.38 -13.03 0.06
CA LEU A 28 3.29 -14.16 0.21
C LEU A 28 4.61 -13.96 -0.55
N GLU A 29 4.56 -13.48 -1.81
CA GLU A 29 5.74 -13.12 -2.60
C GLU A 29 6.59 -12.02 -1.93
N ALA A 30 5.96 -11.09 -1.22
CA ALA A 30 6.64 -10.02 -0.50
C ALA A 30 7.14 -10.44 0.90
N GLY A 31 6.88 -11.67 1.34
CA GLY A 31 7.25 -12.17 2.67
C GLY A 31 6.48 -11.52 3.82
N VAL A 32 5.33 -10.88 3.53
CA VAL A 32 4.49 -10.22 4.53
C VAL A 32 3.70 -11.28 5.31
N LYS A 33 3.65 -11.16 6.66
CA LYS A 33 2.88 -12.05 7.52
C LYS A 33 1.39 -11.74 7.44
N PRO A 34 0.54 -12.69 6.99
CA PRO A 34 -0.90 -12.51 6.95
C PRO A 34 -1.54 -12.85 8.31
N ILE A 35 -2.54 -12.05 8.68
CA ILE A 35 -3.54 -12.37 9.71
C ILE A 35 -4.87 -12.47 8.98
N VAL A 36 -5.54 -13.60 9.10
CA VAL A 36 -6.83 -13.83 8.44
C VAL A 36 -7.96 -13.30 9.32
N VAL A 37 -8.79 -12.43 8.73
CA VAL A 37 -10.00 -11.92 9.38
C VAL A 37 -11.23 -12.33 8.58
N ILE A 38 -11.99 -13.28 9.12
CA ILE A 38 -13.25 -13.71 8.53
C ILE A 38 -14.35 -12.75 9.02
N ASN A 39 -14.72 -11.83 8.14
CA ASN A 39 -15.63 -10.72 8.42
C ASN A 39 -17.06 -11.01 7.98
N LYS A 40 -18.00 -10.24 8.50
CA LYS A 40 -19.46 -10.36 8.23
C LYS A 40 -20.08 -11.67 8.72
N ILE A 41 -19.59 -12.19 9.84
CA ILE A 41 -20.13 -13.44 10.42
C ILE A 41 -21.59 -13.29 10.91
N ASP A 42 -22.06 -12.05 11.10
CA ASP A 42 -23.45 -11.69 11.42
C ASP A 42 -24.40 -11.83 10.24
N ARG A 43 -23.90 -11.99 9.01
CA ARG A 43 -24.71 -12.07 7.80
C ARG A 43 -25.49 -13.40 7.78
N PRO A 44 -26.81 -13.38 7.46
CA PRO A 44 -27.57 -14.60 7.26
C PRO A 44 -26.93 -15.49 6.18
N GLY A 45 -26.71 -16.76 6.51
CA GLY A 45 -26.06 -17.72 5.63
C GLY A 45 -24.52 -17.67 5.66
N ALA A 46 -23.92 -16.93 6.58
CA ALA A 46 -22.49 -16.99 6.80
C ALA A 46 -22.04 -18.41 7.19
N ARG A 47 -20.89 -18.84 6.64
CA ARG A 47 -20.30 -20.17 6.80
C ARG A 47 -18.81 -20.06 7.18
N PRO A 48 -18.49 -19.42 8.32
CA PRO A 48 -17.11 -19.03 8.65
C PRO A 48 -16.12 -20.18 8.74
N LYS A 49 -16.55 -21.39 9.11
CA LYS A 49 -15.68 -22.58 9.17
C LYS A 49 -15.30 -23.06 7.79
N GLU A 50 -16.26 -23.18 6.88
CA GLU A 50 -16.02 -23.58 5.49
C GLU A 50 -15.14 -22.57 4.77
N VAL A 51 -15.36 -21.26 5.04
CA VAL A 51 -14.54 -20.19 4.48
C VAL A 51 -13.11 -20.25 5.01
N LEU A 52 -12.88 -20.66 6.25
CA LEU A 52 -11.53 -20.89 6.76
C LEU A 52 -10.82 -22.01 6.00
N ASP A 53 -11.53 -23.11 5.72
CA ASP A 53 -10.98 -24.22 4.92
C ASP A 53 -10.65 -23.76 3.49
N GLU A 54 -11.51 -22.97 2.85
CA GLU A 54 -11.22 -22.34 1.53
C GLU A 54 -9.98 -21.44 1.56
N VAL A 55 -9.79 -20.67 2.63
CA VAL A 55 -8.62 -19.84 2.81
C VAL A 55 -7.36 -20.70 2.94
N LEU A 56 -7.40 -21.76 3.75
CA LEU A 56 -6.27 -22.68 3.90
C LEU A 56 -5.91 -23.37 2.58
N GLU A 57 -6.90 -23.83 1.83
CA GLU A 57 -6.69 -24.40 0.49
C GLU A 57 -6.03 -23.37 -0.44
N LEU A 58 -6.47 -22.11 -0.40
CA LEU A 58 -5.89 -21.03 -1.21
C LEU A 58 -4.40 -20.77 -0.86
N PHE A 59 -4.03 -20.79 0.43
CA PHE A 59 -2.63 -20.68 0.84
C PHE A 59 -1.79 -21.82 0.30
N ILE A 60 -2.28 -23.06 0.39
CA ILE A 60 -1.61 -24.25 -0.13
C ILE A 60 -1.43 -24.16 -1.66
N GLU A 61 -2.49 -23.79 -2.40
CA GLU A 61 -2.43 -23.61 -3.85
C GLU A 61 -1.42 -22.54 -4.29
N LEU A 62 -1.23 -21.49 -3.49
CA LEU A 62 -0.28 -20.42 -3.75
C LEU A 62 1.15 -20.77 -3.33
N GLY A 63 1.38 -21.98 -2.77
CA GLY A 63 2.69 -22.46 -2.37
C GLY A 63 3.22 -21.79 -1.10
N ALA A 64 2.34 -21.48 -0.16
CA ALA A 64 2.73 -20.94 1.15
C ALA A 64 3.63 -21.92 1.91
N SER A 65 4.63 -21.41 2.63
CA SER A 65 5.48 -22.21 3.53
C SER A 65 4.73 -22.66 4.77
N ASP A 66 5.26 -23.66 5.49
CA ASP A 66 4.67 -24.13 6.74
C ASP A 66 4.49 -22.99 7.77
N GLU A 67 5.44 -22.04 7.82
CA GLU A 67 5.36 -20.86 8.67
C GLU A 67 4.23 -19.90 8.23
N GLN A 68 3.96 -19.83 6.94
CA GLN A 68 2.87 -19.00 6.40
C GLN A 68 1.50 -19.67 6.53
N LEU A 69 1.46 -21.01 6.64
CA LEU A 69 0.23 -21.78 6.92
C LEU A 69 -0.20 -21.68 8.38
N ASP A 70 0.71 -21.34 9.30
CA ASP A 70 0.40 -21.08 10.73
C ASP A 70 -0.04 -19.62 10.91
N PHE A 71 -1.07 -19.22 10.19
CA PHE A 71 -1.61 -17.87 10.27
C PHE A 71 -2.67 -17.74 11.39
N PRO A 72 -2.67 -16.65 12.16
CA PRO A 72 -3.71 -16.38 13.13
C PRO A 72 -5.04 -16.02 12.45
N VAL A 73 -6.15 -16.44 13.06
CA VAL A 73 -7.50 -16.21 12.56
C VAL A 73 -8.32 -15.45 13.60
N VAL A 74 -9.05 -14.42 13.15
CA VAL A 74 -10.04 -13.69 13.94
C VAL A 74 -11.34 -13.62 13.16
N TYR A 75 -12.46 -13.80 13.85
CA TYR A 75 -13.79 -13.67 13.28
C TYR A 75 -14.39 -12.32 13.69
N ALA A 76 -15.06 -11.62 12.78
CA ALA A 76 -15.51 -10.28 13.04
C ALA A 76 -16.82 -9.90 12.33
N SER A 77 -17.49 -8.90 12.86
CA SER A 77 -18.46 -8.08 12.15
C SER A 77 -18.03 -6.61 12.25
N ALA A 78 -17.39 -6.11 11.23
CA ALA A 78 -16.97 -4.71 11.20
C ALA A 78 -18.16 -3.74 11.26
N LEU A 79 -19.33 -4.15 10.76
CA LEU A 79 -20.57 -3.36 10.82
C LEU A 79 -21.03 -3.14 12.26
N ASN A 80 -20.96 -4.21 13.06
CA ASN A 80 -21.40 -4.19 14.45
C ASN A 80 -20.27 -3.81 15.43
N GLY A 81 -19.02 -3.71 14.96
CA GLY A 81 -17.86 -3.42 15.80
C GLY A 81 -17.51 -4.56 16.75
N THR A 82 -17.78 -5.81 16.34
CA THR A 82 -17.57 -7.01 17.16
C THR A 82 -16.50 -7.91 16.58
N SER A 83 -15.74 -8.60 17.44
CA SER A 83 -14.76 -9.61 17.02
C SER A 83 -14.54 -10.68 18.10
N SER A 84 -14.02 -11.85 17.68
CA SER A 84 -13.70 -12.96 18.60
C SER A 84 -12.73 -13.93 17.91
N TYR A 85 -12.10 -14.79 18.71
CA TYR A 85 -11.33 -15.94 18.21
C TYR A 85 -12.22 -17.14 17.90
N GLU A 86 -13.51 -17.08 18.21
CA GLU A 86 -14.47 -18.14 17.94
C GLU A 86 -15.36 -17.79 16.75
N SER A 87 -15.65 -18.80 15.91
CA SER A 87 -16.48 -18.65 14.70
C SER A 87 -17.97 -18.51 14.97
N ASP A 88 -18.42 -18.64 16.22
CA ASP A 88 -19.82 -18.55 16.62
C ASP A 88 -20.24 -17.07 16.71
N PRO A 89 -21.24 -16.62 15.94
CA PRO A 89 -21.75 -15.24 16.04
C PRO A 89 -22.26 -14.85 17.42
N ALA A 90 -22.75 -15.82 18.22
CA ALA A 90 -23.26 -15.57 19.58
C ALA A 90 -22.13 -15.33 20.61
N LYS A 91 -20.89 -15.64 20.25
CA LYS A 91 -19.71 -15.51 21.13
C LYS A 91 -18.82 -14.33 20.74
N GLN A 92 -19.34 -13.41 19.94
CA GLN A 92 -18.60 -12.21 19.58
C GLN A 92 -18.57 -11.24 20.76
N GLU A 93 -17.40 -10.66 20.98
CA GLU A 93 -17.20 -9.57 21.94
C GLU A 93 -17.60 -8.25 21.30
N GLU A 94 -18.22 -7.34 22.08
CA GLU A 94 -18.60 -5.99 21.60
C GLU A 94 -17.37 -5.07 21.51
N THR A 95 -16.29 -5.56 20.90
CA THR A 95 -15.01 -4.87 20.73
C THR A 95 -14.25 -5.41 19.52
N MET A 96 -13.29 -4.62 19.03
CA MET A 96 -12.32 -5.03 18.00
C MET A 96 -10.96 -5.42 18.60
N ASP A 97 -10.83 -5.46 19.92
CA ASP A 97 -9.57 -5.77 20.62
C ASP A 97 -8.96 -7.10 20.19
N PRO A 98 -9.69 -8.21 19.98
CA PRO A 98 -9.12 -9.45 19.45
C PRO A 98 -8.30 -9.28 18.16
N ILE A 99 -8.70 -8.37 17.28
CA ILE A 99 -7.92 -8.06 16.05
C ILE A 99 -6.64 -7.30 16.42
N PHE A 100 -6.75 -6.25 17.28
CA PHE A 100 -5.61 -5.45 17.69
C PHE A 100 -4.59 -6.26 18.48
N ASP A 101 -5.04 -7.09 19.40
CA ASP A 101 -4.18 -8.00 20.17
C ASP A 101 -3.45 -8.99 19.26
N THR A 102 -4.16 -9.52 18.25
CA THR A 102 -3.56 -10.42 17.27
C THR A 102 -2.48 -9.71 16.44
N ILE A 103 -2.71 -8.45 16.04
CA ILE A 103 -1.70 -7.64 15.34
C ILE A 103 -0.46 -7.47 16.23
N VAL A 104 -0.65 -6.97 17.45
CA VAL A 104 0.45 -6.69 18.39
C VAL A 104 1.26 -7.95 18.72
N LYS A 105 0.58 -9.10 18.84
CA LYS A 105 1.22 -10.38 19.16
C LYS A 105 2.02 -10.97 17.99
N ASN A 106 1.54 -10.81 16.75
CA ASN A 106 2.08 -11.54 15.60
C ASN A 106 2.93 -10.69 14.65
N ILE A 107 2.73 -9.37 14.62
CA ILE A 107 3.48 -8.47 13.76
C ILE A 107 4.56 -7.76 14.59
N PRO A 108 5.85 -7.89 14.21
CA PRO A 108 6.91 -7.23 14.93
C PRO A 108 6.83 -5.70 14.82
N ALA A 109 7.20 -5.02 15.89
CA ALA A 109 7.36 -3.56 15.84
C ALA A 109 8.50 -3.19 14.86
N PRO A 110 8.44 -2.01 14.22
CA PRO A 110 9.55 -1.51 13.40
C PRO A 110 10.85 -1.44 14.21
N VAL A 111 11.96 -1.83 13.56
CA VAL A 111 13.28 -1.72 14.19
C VAL A 111 13.68 -0.23 14.22
N ASP A 112 14.10 0.26 15.37
CA ASP A 112 14.57 1.64 15.51
C ASP A 112 16.05 1.76 15.13
N ASN A 113 16.32 1.99 13.86
CA ASN A 113 17.65 2.26 13.30
C ASN A 113 17.84 3.77 13.03
N SER A 114 17.28 4.62 13.86
CA SER A 114 17.25 6.08 13.66
C SER A 114 18.63 6.75 13.73
N ASP A 115 19.63 6.11 14.35
CA ASP A 115 20.98 6.66 14.47
C ASP A 115 21.90 6.30 13.29
N GLU A 116 21.40 5.49 12.35
CA GLU A 116 22.11 5.15 11.11
C GLU A 116 21.91 6.23 10.02
N PRO A 117 22.73 6.21 8.95
CA PRO A 117 22.51 7.08 7.79
C PRO A 117 21.14 6.82 7.16
N LEU A 118 20.48 7.91 6.71
CA LEU A 118 19.16 7.84 6.09
C LEU A 118 19.11 6.85 4.93
N GLN A 119 18.05 6.04 4.92
CA GLN A 119 17.68 5.19 3.81
C GLN A 119 16.14 5.11 3.73
N PHE A 120 15.58 5.65 2.66
CA PHE A 120 14.15 5.74 2.40
C PHE A 120 13.88 5.28 0.96
N GLN A 121 12.93 4.37 0.77
CA GLN A 121 12.56 3.90 -0.57
C GLN A 121 11.21 4.46 -1.00
N ILE A 122 11.19 5.02 -2.20
CA ILE A 122 9.95 5.51 -2.83
C ILE A 122 9.17 4.30 -3.35
N THR A 123 7.97 4.09 -2.80
CA THR A 123 7.08 2.99 -3.18
C THR A 123 5.85 3.45 -3.93
N MET A 124 5.49 4.73 -3.80
CA MET A 124 4.35 5.34 -4.46
C MET A 124 4.68 6.79 -4.82
N LEU A 125 4.07 7.30 -5.86
CA LEU A 125 4.15 8.71 -6.25
C LEU A 125 2.81 9.39 -6.00
N ASP A 126 2.89 10.64 -5.58
CA ASP A 126 1.76 11.56 -5.47
C ASP A 126 2.12 12.88 -6.19
N TRP A 127 1.14 13.72 -6.39
CA TRP A 127 1.30 15.00 -7.06
C TRP A 127 0.49 16.08 -6.35
N ASP A 128 1.14 17.23 -6.20
CA ASP A 128 0.50 18.43 -5.70
C ASP A 128 0.88 19.60 -6.61
N ASP A 129 -0.10 20.43 -6.99
CA ASP A 129 0.12 21.49 -7.97
C ASP A 129 1.06 22.60 -7.46
N TYR A 130 1.30 22.69 -6.14
CA TYR A 130 2.20 23.69 -5.53
C TYR A 130 3.61 23.16 -5.27
N VAL A 131 3.73 21.90 -4.82
CA VAL A 131 5.02 21.31 -4.46
C VAL A 131 5.57 20.34 -5.50
N GLY A 132 4.79 20.05 -6.55
CA GLY A 132 5.16 19.14 -7.62
C GLY A 132 5.03 17.67 -7.23
N ARG A 133 5.96 16.85 -7.73
CA ARG A 133 5.98 15.41 -7.47
C ARG A 133 6.38 15.13 -6.02
N ILE A 134 5.70 14.17 -5.41
CA ILE A 134 5.88 13.76 -4.02
C ILE A 134 6.18 12.26 -4.02
N GLY A 135 7.30 11.89 -3.40
CA GLY A 135 7.65 10.49 -3.18
C GLY A 135 7.09 10.01 -1.84
N VAL A 136 6.33 8.92 -1.86
CA VAL A 136 5.78 8.29 -0.65
C VAL A 136 6.47 6.95 -0.43
N GLY A 137 6.82 6.66 0.81
CA GLY A 137 7.47 5.41 1.15
C GLY A 137 7.76 5.26 2.64
N ARG A 138 8.59 4.27 2.98
CA ARG A 138 9.01 3.98 4.35
C ARG A 138 10.47 4.35 4.56
N ILE A 139 10.78 4.92 5.72
CA ILE A 139 12.15 5.09 6.20
C ILE A 139 12.61 3.76 6.80
N TYR A 140 13.63 3.13 6.21
CA TYR A 140 14.19 1.88 6.71
C TYR A 140 15.20 2.12 7.83
N ARG A 141 15.98 3.22 7.74
CA ARG A 141 16.93 3.65 8.76
C ARG A 141 17.17 5.15 8.68
N GLY A 142 17.72 5.70 9.76
CA GLY A 142 18.06 7.12 9.85
C GLY A 142 16.88 8.02 10.16
N LYS A 143 17.10 9.30 9.99
CA LYS A 143 16.16 10.41 10.22
C LYS A 143 16.22 11.37 9.05
N VAL A 144 15.15 12.10 8.81
CA VAL A 144 15.09 13.18 7.83
C VAL A 144 14.30 14.35 8.37
N LYS A 145 14.78 15.57 8.10
CA LYS A 145 14.15 16.83 8.49
C LYS A 145 13.89 17.71 7.29
N VAL A 146 12.93 18.60 7.41
CA VAL A 146 12.73 19.68 6.44
C VAL A 146 14.00 20.53 6.38
N GLY A 147 14.49 20.74 5.16
CA GLY A 147 15.71 21.50 4.91
C GLY A 147 17.00 20.68 4.78
N ASP A 148 16.97 19.36 5.08
CA ASP A 148 18.12 18.49 4.88
C ASP A 148 18.53 18.39 3.43
N ASN A 149 19.84 18.26 3.19
CA ASN A 149 20.40 17.92 1.88
C ASN A 149 20.58 16.41 1.82
N ILE A 150 19.87 15.79 0.89
CA ILE A 150 19.84 14.34 0.72
C ILE A 150 20.05 13.99 -0.74
N THR A 151 20.29 12.72 -1.03
CA THR A 151 20.62 12.22 -2.35
C THR A 151 19.57 11.21 -2.80
N VAL A 152 19.00 11.38 -3.99
CA VAL A 152 18.25 10.33 -4.66
C VAL A 152 19.19 9.49 -5.52
N MET A 153 19.07 8.18 -5.39
CA MET A 153 19.76 7.19 -6.20
C MET A 153 18.78 6.68 -7.25
N LYS A 154 19.09 7.03 -8.51
CA LYS A 154 18.24 6.76 -9.65
C LYS A 154 18.32 5.30 -10.11
N ARG A 155 17.35 4.88 -10.91
CA ARG A 155 17.30 3.53 -11.50
C ARG A 155 18.49 3.23 -12.43
N ASP A 156 19.06 4.23 -13.08
CA ASP A 156 20.23 4.14 -13.96
C ASP A 156 21.57 4.15 -13.22
N GLY A 157 21.54 4.18 -11.87
CA GLY A 157 22.71 4.27 -11.01
C GLY A 157 23.26 5.69 -10.83
N SER A 158 22.69 6.69 -11.47
CA SER A 158 23.07 8.09 -11.25
C SER A 158 22.53 8.57 -9.89
N THR A 159 23.13 9.65 -9.38
CA THR A 159 22.73 10.27 -8.13
C THR A 159 22.44 11.75 -8.33
N GLN A 160 21.47 12.25 -7.59
CA GLN A 160 21.11 13.66 -7.62
C GLN A 160 20.85 14.16 -6.19
N ASN A 161 21.56 15.23 -5.82
CA ASN A 161 21.35 15.88 -4.53
C ASN A 161 20.18 16.85 -4.62
N PHE A 162 19.41 16.94 -3.56
CA PHE A 162 18.32 17.89 -3.43
C PHE A 162 18.08 18.26 -1.97
N ARG A 163 17.33 19.35 -1.79
CA ARG A 163 16.95 19.80 -0.46
C ARG A 163 15.49 19.46 -0.21
N VAL A 164 15.21 18.85 0.95
CA VAL A 164 13.84 18.55 1.39
C VAL A 164 13.08 19.86 1.58
N THR A 165 12.02 20.07 0.81
CA THR A 165 11.18 21.27 0.93
C THR A 165 10.05 21.08 1.91
N LYS A 166 9.39 19.91 1.85
CA LYS A 166 8.32 19.54 2.78
C LYS A 166 8.34 18.05 3.09
N LEU A 167 7.98 17.73 4.32
CA LEU A 167 7.71 16.38 4.79
C LEU A 167 6.25 16.29 5.25
N PHE A 168 5.63 15.16 4.95
CA PHE A 168 4.28 14.86 5.39
C PHE A 168 4.25 13.49 6.06
N GLY A 169 3.58 13.41 7.21
CA GLY A 169 3.23 12.18 7.89
C GLY A 169 1.74 11.87 7.72
N TYR A 170 1.38 10.62 7.98
CA TYR A 170 0.00 10.15 7.89
C TYR A 170 -0.56 9.88 9.29
N PHE A 171 -1.66 10.56 9.61
CA PHE A 171 -2.42 10.36 10.85
C PHE A 171 -3.85 9.92 10.48
N GLY A 172 -4.12 8.63 10.59
CA GLY A 172 -5.29 8.03 9.98
C GLY A 172 -5.27 8.21 8.46
N LEU A 173 -6.33 8.76 7.89
CA LEU A 173 -6.44 9.01 6.45
C LEU A 173 -5.92 10.39 6.02
N LYS A 174 -5.48 11.23 6.96
CA LYS A 174 -5.05 12.60 6.67
C LYS A 174 -3.54 12.69 6.58
N ARG A 175 -3.09 13.40 5.54
CA ARG A 175 -1.70 13.82 5.35
C ARG A 175 -1.49 15.15 6.09
N ASN A 176 -0.54 15.19 7.01
CA ASN A 176 -0.18 16.40 7.77
C ASN A 176 1.29 16.73 7.56
N GLU A 177 1.59 18.03 7.49
CA GLU A 177 2.97 18.50 7.40
C GLU A 177 3.69 18.25 8.73
N ILE A 178 4.90 17.69 8.66
CA ILE A 178 5.75 17.37 9.80
C ILE A 178 7.14 17.94 9.58
N GLN A 179 7.92 18.14 10.66
CA GLN A 179 9.26 18.72 10.59
C GLN A 179 10.36 17.67 10.53
N GLU A 180 10.12 16.50 11.10
CA GLU A 180 11.08 15.41 11.20
C GLU A 180 10.37 14.06 11.13
N ALA A 181 11.05 13.06 10.59
CA ALA A 181 10.63 11.67 10.59
C ALA A 181 11.83 10.73 10.77
N LYS A 182 11.58 9.50 11.25
CA LYS A 182 12.63 8.54 11.60
C LYS A 182 12.33 7.14 11.06
N ALA A 183 13.27 6.23 11.24
CA ALA A 183 13.15 4.81 10.89
C ALA A 183 11.82 4.20 11.37
N GLY A 184 11.14 3.49 10.48
CA GLY A 184 9.82 2.91 10.69
C GLY A 184 8.65 3.78 10.21
N ASP A 185 8.85 5.10 10.08
CA ASP A 185 7.78 6.01 9.62
C ASP A 185 7.49 5.84 8.12
N ILE A 186 6.22 5.95 7.78
CA ILE A 186 5.75 6.11 6.40
C ILE A 186 5.51 7.59 6.16
N ILE A 187 6.25 8.15 5.20
CA ILE A 187 6.22 9.58 4.93
C ILE A 187 6.02 9.88 3.43
N ALA A 188 5.66 11.13 3.19
CA ALA A 188 5.72 11.71 1.86
C ALA A 188 6.75 12.86 1.85
N ILE A 189 7.62 12.88 0.84
CA ILE A 189 8.72 13.84 0.71
C ILE A 189 8.62 14.60 -0.60
N SER A 190 8.88 15.90 -0.55
CA SER A 190 8.94 16.79 -1.72
C SER A 190 10.26 17.56 -1.74
N GLY A 191 10.59 18.09 -2.92
CA GLY A 191 11.82 18.85 -3.15
C GLY A 191 12.54 18.48 -4.45
N ILE A 192 12.10 17.41 -5.10
CA ILE A 192 12.61 16.96 -6.38
C ILE A 192 11.47 16.42 -7.25
N ASN A 193 11.41 16.85 -8.51
CA ASN A 193 10.33 16.44 -9.42
C ASN A 193 10.67 15.20 -10.24
N ASP A 194 11.94 14.90 -10.40
CA ASP A 194 12.42 13.76 -11.18
C ASP A 194 12.72 12.59 -10.26
N ILE A 195 11.66 11.95 -9.74
CA ILE A 195 11.72 10.75 -8.89
C ILE A 195 10.76 9.68 -9.41
N TYR A 196 11.12 8.42 -9.18
CA TYR A 196 10.34 7.26 -9.62
C TYR A 196 10.20 6.22 -8.51
N VAL A 197 9.19 5.36 -8.63
CA VAL A 197 8.98 4.24 -7.70
C VAL A 197 10.18 3.29 -7.76
N GLY A 198 10.63 2.84 -6.59
CA GLY A 198 11.79 1.95 -6.44
C GLY A 198 13.12 2.68 -6.23
N GLU A 199 13.19 3.98 -6.48
CA GLU A 199 14.39 4.77 -6.19
C GLU A 199 14.59 4.94 -4.69
N THR A 200 15.85 5.04 -4.28
CA THR A 200 16.23 5.22 -2.88
C THR A 200 16.67 6.65 -2.62
N ILE A 201 16.14 7.25 -1.57
CA ILE A 201 16.63 8.50 -1.02
C ILE A 201 17.52 8.15 0.18
N ALA A 202 18.73 8.68 0.19
CA ALA A 202 19.74 8.37 1.19
C ALA A 202 20.44 9.62 1.70
N SER A 203 21.21 9.47 2.79
CA SER A 203 22.13 10.50 3.28
C SER A 203 23.17 10.83 2.19
N ALA A 204 23.44 12.12 1.99
CA ALA A 204 24.43 12.56 0.99
C ALA A 204 25.84 12.08 1.29
N ASP A 205 26.18 11.91 2.58
CA ASP A 205 27.52 11.49 3.03
C ASP A 205 27.79 9.99 2.80
N LYS A 206 26.73 9.16 2.84
CA LYS A 206 26.82 7.73 2.67
C LYS A 206 25.61 7.21 1.88
N PRO A 207 25.57 7.46 0.57
CA PRO A 207 24.47 6.99 -0.28
C PRO A 207 24.55 5.46 -0.45
N GLU A 208 23.46 4.77 -0.14
CA GLU A 208 23.34 3.33 -0.27
C GLU A 208 21.95 2.98 -0.80
N ALA A 209 21.89 2.40 -2.02
CA ALA A 209 20.65 2.05 -2.66
C ALA A 209 20.04 0.76 -2.11
N LEU A 210 18.73 0.76 -1.95
CA LEU A 210 17.95 -0.45 -1.77
C LEU A 210 17.72 -1.15 -3.13
N PRO A 211 17.47 -2.47 -3.14
CA PRO A 211 17.08 -3.17 -4.36
C PRO A 211 15.87 -2.48 -5.03
N LEU A 212 15.93 -2.34 -6.35
CA LEU A 212 14.82 -1.76 -7.10
C LEU A 212 13.56 -2.60 -6.98
N LEU A 213 12.42 -1.92 -6.83
CA LEU A 213 11.12 -2.60 -6.83
C LEU A 213 10.78 -3.09 -8.24
N LYS A 214 10.35 -4.34 -8.33
CA LYS A 214 9.86 -4.91 -9.58
C LYS A 214 8.43 -4.39 -9.81
N ILE A 215 8.25 -3.67 -10.91
CA ILE A 215 6.94 -3.20 -11.37
C ILE A 215 6.54 -4.08 -12.54
N ASP A 216 5.35 -4.67 -12.47
CA ASP A 216 4.81 -5.48 -13.55
C ASP A 216 4.52 -4.57 -14.76
N PRO A 217 4.84 -5.00 -15.99
CA PRO A 217 4.53 -4.21 -17.19
C PRO A 217 3.02 -4.14 -17.43
N PRO A 218 2.53 -3.12 -18.17
CA PRO A 218 1.14 -3.06 -18.61
C PRO A 218 0.74 -4.32 -19.37
N THR A 219 -0.43 -4.88 -19.04
CA THR A 219 -0.95 -6.12 -19.66
C THR A 219 -2.08 -5.87 -20.65
N LEU A 220 -2.65 -4.67 -20.66
CA LEU A 220 -3.76 -4.28 -21.51
C LEU A 220 -3.46 -2.96 -22.23
N GLN A 221 -3.95 -2.84 -23.44
CA GLN A 221 -3.98 -1.59 -24.21
C GLN A 221 -5.44 -1.22 -24.48
N MET A 222 -5.75 0.05 -24.37
CA MET A 222 -7.11 0.57 -24.56
C MET A 222 -7.05 1.93 -25.26
N ASP A 223 -7.91 2.12 -26.26
CA ASP A 223 -8.07 3.39 -26.96
C ASP A 223 -9.18 4.21 -26.27
N PHE A 224 -8.84 5.45 -25.89
CA PHE A 224 -9.81 6.42 -25.38
C PHE A 224 -10.17 7.39 -26.49
N VAL A 225 -11.41 7.32 -26.94
CA VAL A 225 -11.94 8.18 -28.02
C VAL A 225 -12.99 9.13 -27.48
N ALA A 226 -13.21 10.23 -28.20
CA ALA A 226 -14.29 11.15 -27.86
C ALA A 226 -15.65 10.45 -28.02
N ASN A 227 -16.60 10.76 -27.11
CA ASN A 227 -17.96 10.29 -27.23
C ASN A 227 -18.66 11.01 -28.40
N ASP A 228 -18.98 10.30 -29.46
CA ASP A 228 -19.69 10.78 -30.66
C ASP A 228 -21.20 10.46 -30.66
N SER A 229 -21.71 9.94 -29.53
CA SER A 229 -23.13 9.62 -29.40
C SER A 229 -24.01 10.92 -29.38
N PRO A 230 -25.31 10.81 -29.78
CA PRO A 230 -26.24 11.95 -29.69
C PRO A 230 -26.46 12.50 -28.28
N PHE A 231 -26.01 11.79 -27.25
CA PHE A 231 -26.10 12.16 -25.84
C PHE A 231 -24.79 12.76 -25.29
N ALA A 232 -23.75 12.90 -26.13
CA ALA A 232 -22.48 13.48 -25.72
C ALA A 232 -22.68 14.87 -25.11
N GLY A 233 -22.05 15.11 -23.95
CA GLY A 233 -22.12 16.40 -23.26
C GLY A 233 -23.37 16.65 -22.40
N ARG A 234 -24.32 15.72 -22.32
CA ARG A 234 -25.52 15.87 -21.46
C ARG A 234 -25.23 15.62 -19.98
N GLU A 235 -24.30 14.71 -19.68
CA GLU A 235 -23.94 14.33 -18.31
C GLU A 235 -22.49 14.70 -17.94
N GLY A 236 -21.86 15.55 -18.73
CA GLY A 236 -20.49 16.03 -18.49
C GLY A 236 -19.92 16.77 -19.69
N ASP A 237 -18.93 17.61 -19.44
CA ASP A 237 -18.26 18.46 -20.43
C ASP A 237 -16.88 17.96 -20.84
N GLN A 238 -16.41 16.81 -20.32
CA GLN A 238 -15.08 16.24 -20.57
C GLN A 238 -15.07 15.31 -21.81
N VAL A 239 -15.65 15.76 -22.91
CA VAL A 239 -15.96 14.94 -24.10
C VAL A 239 -15.02 15.18 -25.28
N THR A 240 -14.06 16.09 -25.17
CA THR A 240 -13.15 16.38 -26.28
C THR A 240 -11.86 15.55 -26.18
N PRO A 241 -11.21 15.17 -27.33
CA PRO A 241 -9.95 14.43 -27.32
C PRO A 241 -8.88 15.08 -26.46
N LYS A 242 -8.72 16.40 -26.54
CA LYS A 242 -7.74 17.13 -25.73
C LYS A 242 -7.97 17.01 -24.22
N LYS A 243 -9.22 17.08 -23.76
CA LYS A 243 -9.54 16.91 -22.34
C LYS A 243 -9.26 15.47 -21.86
N LEU A 244 -9.49 14.47 -22.72
CA LEU A 244 -9.13 13.08 -22.44
C LEU A 244 -7.61 12.91 -22.33
N GLU A 245 -6.86 13.44 -23.31
CA GLU A 245 -5.40 13.45 -23.31
C GLU A 245 -4.84 14.10 -22.04
N ASP A 246 -5.27 15.33 -21.71
CA ASP A 246 -4.84 16.05 -20.53
C ASP A 246 -5.11 15.23 -19.24
N ARG A 247 -6.27 14.56 -19.17
CA ARG A 247 -6.62 13.72 -18.02
C ARG A 247 -5.72 12.48 -17.93
N LEU A 248 -5.44 11.82 -19.03
CA LEU A 248 -4.56 10.65 -19.09
C LEU A 248 -3.11 11.03 -18.75
N ILE A 249 -2.58 12.10 -19.36
CA ILE A 249 -1.24 12.61 -19.05
C ILE A 249 -1.13 12.99 -17.56
N ARG A 250 -2.17 13.62 -16.99
CA ARG A 250 -2.18 13.92 -15.56
C ARG A 250 -2.09 12.64 -14.71
N GLN A 251 -2.73 11.56 -15.14
CA GLN A 251 -2.69 10.28 -14.42
C GLN A 251 -1.29 9.67 -14.41
N THR A 252 -0.50 9.81 -15.48
CA THR A 252 0.88 9.27 -15.55
C THR A 252 1.84 9.93 -14.54
N ARG A 253 1.45 11.05 -13.92
CA ARG A 253 2.27 11.71 -12.89
C ARG A 253 2.36 10.90 -11.60
N THR A 254 1.33 10.11 -11.31
CA THR A 254 1.20 9.31 -10.09
C THR A 254 1.18 7.82 -10.36
N ASP A 255 0.68 7.38 -11.51
CA ASP A 255 0.55 5.98 -11.89
C ASP A 255 1.72 5.57 -12.80
N VAL A 256 2.63 4.78 -12.26
CA VAL A 256 3.84 4.30 -12.97
C VAL A 256 3.58 3.11 -13.89
N SER A 257 2.40 2.48 -13.79
CA SER A 257 1.98 1.36 -14.65
C SER A 257 1.24 1.82 -15.90
N LEU A 258 0.83 3.08 -15.96
CA LEU A 258 0.13 3.68 -17.07
C LEU A 258 1.12 4.30 -18.07
N LYS A 259 1.03 3.89 -19.33
CA LYS A 259 1.72 4.49 -20.46
C LYS A 259 0.71 5.10 -21.41
N VAL A 260 0.86 6.36 -21.77
CA VAL A 260 -0.01 7.09 -22.70
C VAL A 260 0.80 7.45 -23.92
N GLU A 261 0.30 7.09 -25.11
CA GLU A 261 0.89 7.35 -26.42
C GLU A 261 -0.06 8.17 -27.28
#